data_8d20c68bc9746174ebf92b9ced4c37c2
#
_entry.id   8d20c68bc9746174ebf92b9ced4c37c2
#
_cell.length_a   1.000
_cell.length_b   1.000
_cell.length_c   1.000
_cell.angle_alpha   90.00
_cell.angle_beta   90.00
_cell.angle_gamma   90.00
#
_symmetry.space_group_name_H-M   'P 1'
#
loop_
_entity.id
_entity.type
_entity.pdbx_description
1 polymer ?
#
loop_
_entity_poly.entity_id
_entity_poly.type
_entity_poly.pdbx_seq_one_letter_code
_entity_poly.pdbx_strand_id
1 'polypeptide(L)'
;LKKDIPYIIIPHGSLTKDAQKIKKIKKVFGNLVLFNRFIKKAKAIQYLSEIEQKMSSDFKNDSFIMGNGIYTPSLKKEKFSENCIKLVYVGRYAVYHKGLDILLDGCKKAYKNMIINKIEVNLYGAGNEGENHIREMIKKRNLERVVKAHGPVFDNQKIAEIIKNDIFIQTSRLEGQPLGIMEAMALGMPVIVSEGTTFGSIVQSNECGLVCSTPDEVSTILNELKKESKHFLKFGKNSRKYIENNLTWNIIASKSVKKYKELIKDAR
;
A
#
# COMPACT_ATOMS: atom_id res chain seq x y z
N LEU A 1 9.91 -22.59 25.42
CA LEU A 1 10.83 -21.52 25.82
C LEU A 1 11.52 -21.95 27.12
N LYS A 2 12.76 -22.43 26.99
CA LYS A 2 13.57 -22.92 28.15
C LYS A 2 14.35 -21.81 28.87
N LYS A 3 14.24 -20.54 28.39
CA LYS A 3 14.86 -19.37 29.00
C LYS A 3 13.81 -18.27 29.14
N ASP A 4 13.80 -17.55 30.23
CA ASP A 4 12.90 -16.41 30.49
C ASP A 4 13.37 -15.14 29.76
N ILE A 5 13.57 -15.27 28.44
CA ILE A 5 13.90 -14.14 27.57
C ILE A 5 12.58 -13.52 27.09
N PRO A 6 12.32 -12.24 27.41
CA PRO A 6 11.14 -11.56 26.90
C PRO A 6 11.21 -11.43 25.38
N TYR A 7 10.08 -11.61 24.72
CA TYR A 7 9.97 -11.49 23.27
C TYR A 7 8.68 -10.77 22.86
N ILE A 8 8.68 -10.20 21.70
CA ILE A 8 7.52 -9.61 21.04
C ILE A 8 7.14 -10.41 19.79
N ILE A 9 5.90 -10.28 19.36
CA ILE A 9 5.39 -10.87 18.14
C ILE A 9 5.04 -9.77 17.15
N ILE A 10 5.49 -9.90 15.92
CA ILE A 10 5.12 -9.02 14.78
C ILE A 10 4.37 -9.89 13.76
N PRO A 11 3.02 -9.86 13.73
CA PRO A 11 2.24 -10.86 13.01
C PRO A 11 2.18 -10.65 11.49
N HIS A 12 2.44 -9.46 10.97
CA HIS A 12 2.33 -9.15 9.54
C HIS A 12 1.00 -9.62 8.92
N GLY A 13 -0.12 -9.31 9.56
CA GLY A 13 -1.47 -9.69 9.12
C GLY A 13 -1.90 -11.12 9.46
N SER A 14 -0.99 -11.99 9.92
CA SER A 14 -1.31 -13.41 10.16
C SER A 14 -2.31 -13.66 11.28
N LEU A 15 -2.46 -12.71 12.22
CA LEU A 15 -3.41 -12.79 13.32
C LEU A 15 -4.78 -12.19 12.99
N THR A 16 -4.98 -11.61 11.82
CA THR A 16 -6.28 -11.08 11.40
C THR A 16 -7.31 -12.20 11.27
N LYS A 17 -8.56 -11.88 11.62
CA LYS A 17 -9.68 -12.84 11.56
C LYS A 17 -9.82 -13.51 10.18
N ASP A 18 -9.59 -12.74 9.12
CA ASP A 18 -9.68 -13.27 7.75
C ASP A 18 -8.48 -14.17 7.39
N ALA A 19 -7.27 -13.78 7.77
CA ALA A 19 -6.12 -14.66 7.61
C ALA A 19 -6.31 -15.98 8.37
N GLN A 20 -6.94 -15.96 9.53
CA GLN A 20 -7.20 -17.16 10.34
C GLN A 20 -8.26 -18.09 9.71
N LYS A 21 -9.17 -17.60 8.87
CA LYS A 21 -10.14 -18.43 8.12
C LYS A 21 -9.49 -19.28 7.04
N ILE A 22 -8.36 -18.85 6.48
CA ILE A 22 -7.64 -19.58 5.43
C ILE A 22 -6.99 -20.83 6.04
N LYS A 23 -7.28 -22.03 5.49
CA LYS A 23 -6.85 -23.33 6.03
C LYS A 23 -7.25 -23.53 7.51
N LYS A 24 -8.47 -23.16 7.85
CA LYS A 24 -9.02 -23.07 9.22
C LYS A 24 -8.69 -24.30 10.10
N ILE A 25 -8.90 -25.50 9.62
CA ILE A 25 -8.68 -26.74 10.41
C ILE A 25 -7.23 -26.86 10.87
N LYS A 26 -6.24 -26.65 9.95
CA LYS A 26 -4.81 -26.72 10.30
C LYS A 26 -4.42 -25.64 11.29
N LYS A 27 -5.00 -24.43 11.15
CA LYS A 27 -4.72 -23.30 12.04
C LYS A 27 -5.36 -23.47 13.41
N VAL A 28 -6.58 -23.96 13.49
CA VAL A 28 -7.24 -24.26 14.78
C VAL A 28 -6.41 -25.25 15.59
N PHE A 29 -5.95 -26.34 14.99
CA PHE A 29 -5.10 -27.31 15.68
C PHE A 29 -3.74 -26.70 16.08
N GLY A 30 -3.05 -26.02 15.16
CA GLY A 30 -1.78 -25.37 15.46
C GLY A 30 -1.91 -24.27 16.52
N ASN A 31 -2.98 -23.49 16.50
CA ASN A 31 -3.27 -22.45 17.49
C ASN A 31 -3.53 -23.07 18.88
N LEU A 32 -4.31 -24.16 18.96
CA LEU A 32 -4.64 -24.81 20.21
C LEU A 32 -3.39 -25.38 20.92
N VAL A 33 -2.53 -26.04 20.15
CA VAL A 33 -1.38 -26.78 20.70
C VAL A 33 -0.17 -25.88 20.96
N LEU A 34 0.16 -24.95 20.07
CA LEU A 34 1.42 -24.20 20.11
C LEU A 34 1.24 -22.67 20.08
N PHE A 35 0.52 -22.14 19.09
CA PHE A 35 0.54 -20.71 18.82
C PHE A 35 -0.15 -19.87 19.88
N ASN A 36 -1.29 -20.30 20.43
CA ASN A 36 -1.97 -19.55 21.52
C ASN A 36 -1.10 -19.42 22.76
N ARG A 37 -0.39 -20.50 23.13
CA ARG A 37 0.53 -20.45 24.27
C ARG A 37 1.74 -19.55 23.97
N PHE A 38 2.25 -19.62 22.76
CA PHE A 38 3.35 -18.76 22.30
C PHE A 38 2.91 -17.29 22.29
N ILE A 39 1.74 -16.96 21.75
CA ILE A 39 1.24 -15.58 21.72
C ILE A 39 1.00 -15.07 23.14
N LYS A 40 0.31 -15.84 23.97
CA LYS A 40 0.01 -15.43 25.37
C LYS A 40 1.23 -15.16 26.22
N LYS A 41 2.37 -15.78 25.91
CA LYS A 41 3.64 -15.57 26.63
C LYS A 41 4.48 -14.41 26.07
N ALA A 42 4.11 -13.84 24.94
CA ALA A 42 4.78 -12.68 24.40
C ALA A 42 4.58 -11.47 25.33
N LYS A 43 5.63 -10.69 25.54
CA LYS A 43 5.56 -9.46 26.34
C LYS A 43 4.65 -8.42 25.70
N ALA A 44 4.64 -8.34 24.35
CA ALA A 44 3.74 -7.48 23.59
C ALA A 44 3.55 -7.99 22.16
N ILE A 45 2.51 -7.47 21.49
CA ILE A 45 2.26 -7.66 20.06
C ILE A 45 2.48 -6.32 19.37
N GLN A 46 3.37 -6.30 18.37
CA GLN A 46 3.58 -5.14 17.50
C GLN A 46 2.77 -5.31 16.24
N TYR A 47 1.79 -4.47 16.02
CA TYR A 47 1.03 -4.40 14.77
C TYR A 47 1.62 -3.35 13.82
N LEU A 48 1.51 -3.58 12.51
CA LEU A 48 2.01 -2.63 11.49
C LEU A 48 1.08 -1.42 11.33
N SER A 49 -0.20 -1.58 11.67
CA SER A 49 -1.22 -0.52 11.58
C SER A 49 -2.36 -0.73 12.58
N GLU A 50 -3.13 0.33 12.85
CA GLU A 50 -4.36 0.23 13.65
C GLU A 50 -5.38 -0.72 13.03
N ILE A 51 -5.46 -0.77 11.70
CA ILE A 51 -6.36 -1.67 11.00
C ILE A 51 -5.96 -3.13 11.24
N GLU A 52 -4.67 -3.45 11.14
CA GLU A 52 -4.20 -4.80 11.46
C GLU A 52 -4.55 -5.17 12.90
N GLN A 53 -4.36 -4.26 13.84
CA GLN A 53 -4.71 -4.47 15.24
C GLN A 53 -6.22 -4.74 15.41
N LYS A 54 -7.08 -3.87 14.87
CA LYS A 54 -8.55 -3.98 14.96
C LYS A 54 -9.09 -5.25 14.28
N MET A 55 -8.45 -5.69 13.20
CA MET A 55 -8.85 -6.90 12.46
C MET A 55 -8.29 -8.19 13.07
N SER A 56 -7.33 -8.09 13.97
CA SER A 56 -6.73 -9.25 14.63
C SER A 56 -7.64 -9.79 15.74
N SER A 57 -7.42 -11.06 16.10
CA SER A 57 -8.07 -11.65 17.27
C SER A 57 -7.63 -10.92 18.52
N ASP A 58 -8.54 -10.78 19.49
CA ASP A 58 -8.22 -10.15 20.76
C ASP A 58 -7.34 -11.08 21.61
N PHE A 59 -6.09 -10.70 21.76
CA PHE A 59 -5.14 -11.31 22.69
C PHE A 59 -4.94 -10.34 23.85
N LYS A 60 -5.04 -10.83 25.07
CA LYS A 60 -4.87 -10.02 26.31
C LYS A 60 -3.45 -9.50 26.55
N ASN A 61 -2.61 -9.51 25.53
CA ASN A 61 -1.24 -8.99 25.59
C ASN A 61 -1.23 -7.47 25.42
N ASP A 62 -0.26 -6.81 26.01
CA ASP A 62 0.07 -5.44 25.61
C ASP A 62 0.33 -5.38 24.12
N SER A 63 -0.11 -4.31 23.48
CA SER A 63 0.10 -4.14 22.05
C SER A 63 0.42 -2.69 21.70
N PHE A 64 1.13 -2.52 20.59
CA PHE A 64 1.47 -1.20 20.09
C PHE A 64 1.57 -1.25 18.56
N ILE A 65 1.48 -0.07 17.94
CA ILE A 65 1.58 0.08 16.50
C ILE A 65 2.97 0.60 16.16
N MET A 66 3.66 -0.15 15.28
CA MET A 66 4.93 0.25 14.72
C MET A 66 5.06 -0.41 13.34
N GLY A 67 4.90 0.38 12.29
CA GLY A 67 5.01 -0.10 10.92
C GLY A 67 6.45 -0.30 10.46
N ASN A 68 6.61 -0.74 9.21
CA ASN A 68 7.92 -0.81 8.56
C ASN A 68 8.39 0.60 8.15
N GLY A 69 9.69 0.77 8.13
CA GLY A 69 10.30 1.92 7.49
C GLY A 69 10.47 1.74 5.99
N ILE A 70 10.88 2.80 5.32
CA ILE A 70 11.24 2.79 3.91
C ILE A 70 12.62 3.44 3.71
N TYR A 71 13.36 2.99 2.72
CA TYR A 71 14.56 3.68 2.28
C TYR A 71 14.18 4.80 1.32
N THR A 72 14.75 5.98 1.50
CA THR A 72 14.60 7.10 0.57
C THR A 72 15.69 7.01 -0.50
N PRO A 73 15.36 6.68 -1.75
CA PRO A 73 16.36 6.64 -2.81
C PRO A 73 16.87 8.06 -3.13
N SER A 74 18.11 8.17 -3.64
CA SER A 74 18.65 9.44 -4.13
C SER A 74 17.86 9.96 -5.33
N LEU A 75 17.39 9.07 -6.18
CA LEU A 75 16.54 9.37 -7.33
C LEU A 75 15.16 9.87 -6.88
N LYS A 76 14.66 10.92 -7.51
CA LYS A 76 13.34 11.50 -7.24
C LYS A 76 12.68 12.02 -8.51
N LYS A 77 11.36 12.05 -8.51
CA LYS A 77 10.54 12.64 -9.58
C LYS A 77 10.59 14.16 -9.47
N GLU A 78 11.09 14.81 -10.51
CA GLU A 78 11.19 16.29 -10.57
C GLU A 78 10.44 16.87 -11.76
N LYS A 79 10.20 16.06 -12.80
CA LYS A 79 9.56 16.50 -14.03
C LYS A 79 8.33 15.65 -14.32
N PHE A 80 7.26 16.30 -14.74
CA PHE A 80 5.99 15.69 -15.09
C PHE A 80 5.69 15.91 -16.56
N SER A 81 5.00 14.98 -17.18
CA SER A 81 4.66 15.07 -18.60
C SER A 81 3.58 16.12 -18.83
N GLU A 82 3.81 17.00 -19.81
CA GLU A 82 2.85 18.02 -20.20
C GLU A 82 1.80 17.49 -21.21
N ASN A 83 2.19 16.50 -22.02
CA ASN A 83 1.41 16.04 -23.16
C ASN A 83 0.62 14.76 -22.91
N CYS A 84 1.06 13.94 -21.96
CA CYS A 84 0.44 12.65 -21.66
C CYS A 84 0.63 12.35 -20.18
N ILE A 85 -0.45 12.27 -19.42
CA ILE A 85 -0.38 11.95 -17.99
C ILE A 85 -0.38 10.43 -17.83
N LYS A 86 0.66 9.90 -17.19
CA LYS A 86 0.82 8.45 -16.98
C LYS A 86 0.67 8.11 -15.51
N LEU A 87 -0.27 7.24 -15.22
CA LEU A 87 -0.46 6.65 -13.91
C LEU A 87 0.22 5.28 -13.87
N VAL A 88 0.75 4.92 -12.71
CA VAL A 88 1.37 3.60 -12.50
C VAL A 88 0.83 2.94 -11.25
N TYR A 89 0.54 1.65 -11.37
CA TYR A 89 0.32 0.72 -10.27
C TYR A 89 1.44 -0.32 -10.27
N VAL A 90 2.00 -0.60 -9.11
CA VAL A 90 2.96 -1.70 -8.92
C VAL A 90 2.54 -2.53 -7.72
N GLY A 91 2.21 -3.79 -7.95
CA GLY A 91 1.76 -4.68 -6.88
C GLY A 91 1.25 -6.02 -7.38
N ARG A 92 0.85 -6.90 -6.46
CA ARG A 92 0.25 -8.17 -6.84
C ARG A 92 -1.06 -7.96 -7.59
N TYR A 93 -1.28 -8.76 -8.62
CA TYR A 93 -2.55 -8.85 -9.31
C TYR A 93 -3.54 -9.67 -8.49
N ALA A 94 -4.05 -9.07 -7.41
CA ALA A 94 -5.09 -9.58 -6.54
C ALA A 94 -6.30 -8.65 -6.66
N VAL A 95 -7.14 -8.91 -7.67
CA VAL A 95 -8.17 -7.98 -8.17
C VAL A 95 -9.01 -7.39 -7.05
N TYR A 96 -9.61 -8.24 -6.23
CA TYR A 96 -10.48 -7.78 -5.15
C TYR A 96 -9.72 -7.00 -4.07
N HIS A 97 -8.62 -7.56 -3.55
CA HIS A 97 -7.86 -6.92 -2.47
C HIS A 97 -7.23 -5.60 -2.89
N LYS A 98 -6.64 -5.59 -4.09
CA LYS A 98 -5.97 -4.41 -4.65
C LYS A 98 -6.92 -3.44 -5.35
N GLY A 99 -8.23 -3.77 -5.43
CA GLY A 99 -9.24 -2.92 -6.03
C GLY A 99 -9.01 -2.62 -7.50
N LEU A 100 -8.38 -3.54 -8.23
CA LEU A 100 -8.10 -3.35 -9.66
C LEU A 100 -9.38 -3.28 -10.49
N ASP A 101 -10.44 -3.93 -10.05
CA ASP A 101 -11.79 -3.77 -10.58
C ASP A 101 -12.32 -2.35 -10.39
N ILE A 102 -12.16 -1.74 -9.22
CA ILE A 102 -12.53 -0.33 -8.94
C ILE A 102 -11.79 0.61 -9.90
N LEU A 103 -10.47 0.41 -10.05
CA LEU A 103 -9.66 1.20 -10.96
C LEU A 103 -10.13 1.07 -12.42
N LEU A 104 -10.29 -0.18 -12.91
CA LEU A 104 -10.69 -0.43 -14.29
C LEU A 104 -12.11 0.06 -14.59
N ASP A 105 -13.05 -0.07 -13.65
CA ASP A 105 -14.40 0.45 -13.81
C ASP A 105 -14.43 1.98 -13.80
N GLY A 106 -13.59 2.63 -12.99
CA GLY A 106 -13.39 4.08 -13.04
C GLY A 106 -12.78 4.56 -14.36
N CYS A 107 -11.76 3.85 -14.87
CA CYS A 107 -11.19 4.12 -16.19
C CYS A 107 -12.25 3.97 -17.30
N LYS A 108 -13.14 2.96 -17.22
CA LYS A 108 -14.23 2.77 -18.18
C LYS A 108 -15.18 3.97 -18.20
N LYS A 109 -15.55 4.48 -17.04
CA LYS A 109 -16.41 5.67 -16.91
C LYS A 109 -15.74 6.93 -17.47
N ALA A 110 -14.43 7.10 -17.24
CA ALA A 110 -13.65 8.25 -17.70
C ALA A 110 -13.07 8.09 -19.12
N TYR A 111 -13.33 6.97 -19.82
CA TYR A 111 -12.61 6.57 -21.04
C TYR A 111 -12.48 7.66 -22.10
N LYS A 112 -13.58 8.36 -22.43
CA LYS A 112 -13.57 9.43 -23.45
C LYS A 112 -12.59 10.55 -23.07
N ASN A 113 -12.63 10.95 -21.81
CA ASN A 113 -11.76 12.00 -21.30
C ASN A 113 -10.30 11.57 -21.24
N MET A 114 -10.03 10.30 -20.89
CA MET A 114 -8.68 9.73 -20.89
C MET A 114 -8.08 9.77 -22.30
N ILE A 115 -8.84 9.45 -23.36
CA ILE A 115 -8.40 9.56 -24.75
C ILE A 115 -8.10 11.01 -25.14
N ILE A 116 -9.02 11.94 -24.86
CA ILE A 116 -8.89 13.37 -25.20
C ILE A 116 -7.65 13.98 -24.52
N ASN A 117 -7.47 13.72 -23.23
CA ASN A 117 -6.40 14.30 -22.44
C ASN A 117 -5.12 13.44 -22.40
N LYS A 118 -5.06 12.35 -23.19
CA LYS A 118 -3.93 11.43 -23.24
C LYS A 118 -3.51 10.94 -21.86
N ILE A 119 -4.47 10.37 -21.12
CA ILE A 119 -4.24 9.77 -19.80
C ILE A 119 -4.08 8.26 -19.98
N GLU A 120 -2.98 7.69 -19.49
CA GLU A 120 -2.67 6.26 -19.56
C GLU A 120 -2.47 5.68 -18.16
N VAL A 121 -2.80 4.40 -17.98
CA VAL A 121 -2.56 3.63 -16.75
C VAL A 121 -1.69 2.43 -17.09
N ASN A 122 -0.55 2.32 -16.40
CA ASN A 122 0.37 1.19 -16.50
C ASN A 122 0.27 0.34 -15.23
N LEU A 123 -0.11 -0.92 -15.39
CA LEU A 123 -0.23 -1.88 -14.29
C LEU A 123 0.94 -2.85 -14.37
N TYR A 124 1.77 -2.90 -13.32
CA TYR A 124 2.87 -3.84 -13.19
C TYR A 124 2.60 -4.82 -12.06
N GLY A 125 2.68 -6.12 -12.35
CA GLY A 125 2.45 -7.07 -11.30
C GLY A 125 2.49 -8.55 -11.71
N ALA A 126 2.42 -9.37 -10.69
CA ALA A 126 2.20 -10.81 -10.78
C ALA A 126 1.23 -11.23 -9.67
N GLY A 127 0.80 -12.47 -9.66
CA GLY A 127 -0.07 -13.00 -8.62
C GLY A 127 -0.94 -14.17 -9.09
N ASN A 128 -1.88 -14.58 -8.24
CA ASN A 128 -2.71 -15.75 -8.48
C ASN A 128 -3.60 -15.61 -9.73
N GLU A 129 -4.11 -14.40 -10.00
CA GLU A 129 -4.92 -14.14 -11.20
C GLU A 129 -4.06 -13.93 -12.45
N GLY A 130 -2.79 -13.52 -12.27
CA GLY A 130 -1.83 -13.37 -13.36
C GLY A 130 -2.10 -12.22 -14.31
N GLU A 131 -1.12 -11.94 -15.17
CA GLU A 131 -1.18 -10.86 -16.16
C GLU A 131 -2.29 -11.09 -17.22
N ASN A 132 -2.48 -12.32 -17.64
CA ASN A 132 -3.48 -12.65 -18.65
C ASN A 132 -4.91 -12.34 -18.19
N HIS A 133 -5.23 -12.63 -16.93
CA HIS A 133 -6.54 -12.29 -16.36
C HIS A 133 -6.79 -10.77 -16.34
N ILE A 134 -5.76 -9.99 -15.98
CA ILE A 134 -5.87 -8.52 -16.01
C ILE A 134 -6.04 -8.02 -17.46
N ARG A 135 -5.31 -8.58 -18.41
CA ARG A 135 -5.48 -8.26 -19.85
C ARG A 135 -6.90 -8.57 -20.36
N GLU A 136 -7.48 -9.68 -19.93
CA GLU A 136 -8.88 -10.01 -20.25
C GLU A 136 -9.86 -9.01 -19.62
N MET A 137 -9.63 -8.59 -18.38
CA MET A 137 -10.47 -7.57 -17.73
C MET A 137 -10.40 -6.22 -18.46
N ILE A 138 -9.22 -5.82 -18.92
CA ILE A 138 -9.00 -4.62 -19.73
C ILE A 138 -9.78 -4.74 -21.05
N LYS A 139 -9.63 -5.86 -21.77
CA LYS A 139 -10.30 -6.13 -23.03
C LYS A 139 -11.82 -6.14 -22.90
N LYS A 140 -12.38 -6.82 -21.90
CA LYS A 140 -13.82 -6.84 -21.62
C LYS A 140 -14.42 -5.45 -21.39
N ARG A 141 -13.60 -4.48 -20.98
CA ARG A 141 -13.99 -3.08 -20.75
C ARG A 141 -13.68 -2.16 -21.93
N ASN A 142 -13.04 -2.66 -23.00
CA ASN A 142 -12.51 -1.90 -24.15
C ASN A 142 -11.57 -0.77 -23.73
N LEU A 143 -10.60 -1.09 -22.83
CA LEU A 143 -9.67 -0.13 -22.25
C LEU A 143 -8.24 -0.21 -22.82
N GLU A 144 -7.97 -1.05 -23.82
CA GLU A 144 -6.63 -1.38 -24.32
C GLU A 144 -5.84 -0.14 -24.80
N ARG A 145 -6.55 0.91 -25.19
CA ARG A 145 -5.93 2.18 -25.62
C ARG A 145 -5.42 3.03 -24.48
N VAL A 146 -5.93 2.85 -23.28
CA VAL A 146 -5.64 3.71 -22.11
C VAL A 146 -5.09 2.95 -20.90
N VAL A 147 -5.24 1.63 -20.85
CA VAL A 147 -4.71 0.79 -19.75
C VAL A 147 -3.86 -0.33 -20.33
N LYS A 148 -2.65 -0.50 -19.75
CA LYS A 148 -1.71 -1.55 -20.15
C LYS A 148 -1.32 -2.39 -18.95
N ALA A 149 -1.40 -3.73 -19.09
CA ALA A 149 -0.91 -4.67 -18.12
C ALA A 149 0.47 -5.20 -18.51
N HIS A 150 1.37 -5.21 -17.56
CA HIS A 150 2.76 -5.65 -17.69
C HIS A 150 3.05 -6.75 -16.67
N GLY A 151 4.13 -7.49 -16.90
CA GLY A 151 4.68 -8.43 -15.93
C GLY A 151 5.21 -7.73 -14.66
N PRO A 152 5.71 -8.52 -13.71
CA PRO A 152 6.27 -7.98 -12.46
C PRO A 152 7.57 -7.23 -12.70
N VAL A 153 7.81 -6.21 -11.89
CA VAL A 153 9.06 -5.45 -11.83
C VAL A 153 9.60 -5.44 -10.41
N PHE A 154 10.94 -5.52 -10.28
CA PHE A 154 11.63 -5.62 -9.00
C PHE A 154 12.80 -4.63 -8.93
N ASP A 155 13.25 -4.33 -7.72
CA ASP A 155 14.45 -3.56 -7.43
C ASP A 155 14.58 -2.28 -8.29
N ASN A 156 15.72 -2.08 -8.93
CA ASN A 156 15.98 -0.89 -9.74
C ASN A 156 15.03 -0.74 -10.94
N GLN A 157 14.56 -1.86 -11.53
CA GLN A 157 13.58 -1.81 -12.60
C GLN A 157 12.25 -1.25 -12.09
N LYS A 158 11.80 -1.66 -10.90
CA LYS A 158 10.59 -1.12 -10.27
C LYS A 158 10.71 0.40 -10.07
N ILE A 159 11.82 0.87 -9.53
CA ILE A 159 12.08 2.31 -9.34
C ILE A 159 12.01 3.03 -10.69
N ALA A 160 12.68 2.51 -11.70
CA ALA A 160 12.70 3.10 -13.04
C ALA A 160 11.29 3.18 -13.65
N GLU A 161 10.50 2.12 -13.56
CA GLU A 161 9.14 2.13 -14.10
C GLU A 161 8.21 3.07 -13.31
N ILE A 162 8.33 3.17 -11.99
CA ILE A 162 7.55 4.14 -11.21
C ILE A 162 7.89 5.57 -11.68
N ILE A 163 9.15 5.95 -11.76
CA ILE A 163 9.57 7.34 -12.11
C ILE A 163 9.24 7.73 -13.55
N LYS A 164 9.18 6.78 -14.50
CA LYS A 164 8.75 7.04 -15.89
C LYS A 164 7.29 7.53 -15.99
N ASN A 165 6.49 7.27 -14.97
CA ASN A 165 5.10 7.70 -14.89
C ASN A 165 4.99 8.99 -14.05
N ASP A 166 3.81 9.58 -13.99
CA ASP A 166 3.58 10.87 -13.33
C ASP A 166 2.91 10.71 -11.96
N ILE A 167 2.06 9.71 -11.79
CA ILE A 167 1.29 9.48 -10.58
C ILE A 167 1.30 8.01 -10.23
N PHE A 168 1.46 7.68 -8.96
CA PHE A 168 1.24 6.33 -8.46
C PHE A 168 -0.22 6.17 -8.02
N ILE A 169 -0.90 5.11 -8.46
CA ILE A 169 -2.30 4.85 -8.11
C ILE A 169 -2.47 3.50 -7.44
N GLN A 170 -3.21 3.45 -6.33
CA GLN A 170 -3.56 2.21 -5.65
C GLN A 170 -4.93 2.31 -4.98
N THR A 171 -5.88 1.53 -5.47
CA THR A 171 -7.30 1.53 -5.08
C THR A 171 -7.67 0.36 -4.17
N SER A 172 -6.73 -0.13 -3.35
CA SER A 172 -6.91 -1.30 -2.50
C SER A 172 -8.09 -1.16 -1.55
N ARG A 173 -8.86 -2.25 -1.40
CA ARG A 173 -9.93 -2.33 -0.39
C ARG A 173 -9.39 -2.48 1.03
N LEU A 174 -8.23 -3.10 1.13
CA LEU A 174 -7.60 -3.34 2.43
C LEU A 174 -6.08 -3.48 2.30
N GLU A 175 -5.35 -2.72 3.10
CA GLU A 175 -3.90 -2.84 3.28
C GLU A 175 -3.56 -2.75 4.77
N GLY A 176 -2.64 -3.60 5.21
CA GLY A 176 -2.03 -3.44 6.53
C GLY A 176 -1.02 -2.30 6.53
N GLN A 177 -0.10 -2.34 5.58
CA GLN A 177 0.85 -1.26 5.29
C GLN A 177 1.20 -1.28 3.80
N PRO A 178 0.87 -0.22 3.04
CA PRO A 178 0.98 -0.19 1.60
C PRO A 178 2.39 0.21 1.14
N LEU A 179 3.34 -0.74 1.16
CA LEU A 179 4.75 -0.47 0.80
C LEU A 179 4.90 0.17 -0.58
N GLY A 180 4.09 -0.21 -1.57
CA GLY A 180 4.13 0.40 -2.91
C GLY A 180 3.84 1.91 -2.89
N ILE A 181 2.85 2.34 -2.09
CA ILE A 181 2.56 3.77 -1.89
C ILE A 181 3.74 4.45 -1.20
N MET A 182 4.27 3.85 -0.13
CA MET A 182 5.42 4.42 0.60
C MET A 182 6.65 4.57 -0.30
N GLU A 183 6.93 3.57 -1.13
CA GLU A 183 8.02 3.60 -2.12
C GLU A 183 7.82 4.72 -3.15
N ALA A 184 6.60 4.84 -3.69
CA ALA A 184 6.28 5.91 -4.64
C ALA A 184 6.41 7.30 -3.99
N MET A 185 5.89 7.47 -2.77
CA MET A 185 6.04 8.72 -2.02
C MET A 185 7.50 9.04 -1.72
N ALA A 186 8.33 8.04 -1.40
CA ALA A 186 9.78 8.21 -1.20
C ALA A 186 10.50 8.66 -2.47
N LEU A 187 10.00 8.29 -3.64
CA LEU A 187 10.47 8.76 -4.94
C LEU A 187 9.95 10.17 -5.31
N GLY A 188 9.16 10.80 -4.46
CA GLY A 188 8.56 12.11 -4.74
C GLY A 188 7.42 12.03 -5.76
N MET A 189 6.72 10.91 -5.86
CA MET A 189 5.53 10.77 -6.70
C MET A 189 4.29 11.35 -6.00
N PRO A 190 3.44 12.09 -6.71
CA PRO A 190 2.05 12.26 -6.30
C PRO A 190 1.36 10.92 -6.24
N VAL A 191 0.39 10.76 -5.35
CA VAL A 191 -0.31 9.49 -5.20
C VAL A 191 -1.83 9.66 -5.31
N ILE A 192 -2.51 8.68 -5.89
CA ILE A 192 -3.97 8.51 -5.82
C ILE A 192 -4.21 7.21 -5.05
N VAL A 193 -4.89 7.32 -3.92
CA VAL A 193 -5.06 6.19 -3.01
C VAL A 193 -6.51 6.03 -2.60
N SER A 194 -6.90 4.83 -2.19
CA SER A 194 -8.19 4.59 -1.53
C SER A 194 -8.05 4.66 -0.01
N GLU A 195 -9.18 4.89 0.68
CA GLU A 195 -9.23 4.82 2.14
C GLU A 195 -8.77 3.45 2.67
N GLY A 196 -9.08 2.38 1.93
CA GLY A 196 -8.65 1.01 2.29
C GLY A 196 -7.14 0.80 2.28
N THR A 197 -6.36 1.74 1.77
CA THR A 197 -4.88 1.68 1.81
C THR A 197 -4.29 2.10 3.16
N THR A 198 -5.07 2.60 4.09
CA THR A 198 -4.62 3.24 5.35
C THR A 198 -3.87 4.57 5.19
N PHE A 199 -3.66 5.00 3.97
CA PHE A 199 -2.95 6.24 3.63
C PHE A 199 -3.89 7.37 3.19
N GLY A 200 -5.20 7.15 3.05
CA GLY A 200 -6.15 8.18 2.58
C GLY A 200 -6.05 9.47 3.40
N SER A 201 -6.23 9.39 4.72
CA SER A 201 -6.14 10.55 5.61
C SER A 201 -4.75 11.20 5.60
N ILE A 202 -3.68 10.42 5.50
CA ILE A 202 -2.29 10.92 5.40
C ILE A 202 -2.11 11.73 4.12
N VAL A 203 -2.56 11.20 2.99
CA VAL A 203 -2.44 11.82 1.67
C VAL A 203 -3.22 13.12 1.64
N GLN A 204 -4.44 13.13 2.17
CA GLN A 204 -5.29 14.32 2.22
C GLN A 204 -4.71 15.40 3.14
N SER A 205 -4.37 15.05 4.39
CA SER A 205 -3.89 16.01 5.38
C SER A 205 -2.52 16.61 5.06
N ASN A 206 -1.69 15.91 4.29
CA ASN A 206 -0.35 16.38 3.90
C ASN A 206 -0.27 16.83 2.44
N GLU A 207 -1.40 16.95 1.75
CA GLU A 207 -1.46 17.34 0.33
C GLU A 207 -0.45 16.55 -0.53
N CYS A 208 -0.47 15.21 -0.41
CA CYS A 208 0.43 14.32 -1.15
C CYS A 208 -0.18 13.82 -2.47
N GLY A 209 -1.48 14.09 -2.69
CA GLY A 209 -2.22 13.59 -3.84
C GLY A 209 -3.73 13.60 -3.60
N LEU A 210 -4.44 12.63 -4.17
CA LEU A 210 -5.89 12.55 -4.19
C LEU A 210 -6.38 11.23 -3.57
N VAL A 211 -7.63 11.23 -3.08
CA VAL A 211 -8.24 10.06 -2.44
C VAL A 211 -9.50 9.65 -3.19
N CYS A 212 -9.69 8.33 -3.41
CA CYS A 212 -10.88 7.75 -4.04
C CYS A 212 -11.11 6.34 -3.50
N SER A 213 -12.35 5.87 -3.42
CA SER A 213 -12.69 4.53 -2.95
C SER A 213 -13.69 3.81 -3.85
N THR A 214 -14.33 4.53 -4.75
CA THR A 214 -15.34 3.99 -5.66
C THR A 214 -14.96 4.21 -7.13
N PRO A 215 -15.51 3.45 -8.08
CA PRO A 215 -15.31 3.69 -9.50
C PRO A 215 -15.74 5.10 -9.96
N ASP A 216 -16.76 5.68 -9.31
CA ASP A 216 -17.23 7.04 -9.63
C ASP A 216 -16.22 8.08 -9.20
N GLU A 217 -15.66 7.96 -8.01
CA GLU A 217 -14.60 8.86 -7.52
C GLU A 217 -13.31 8.73 -8.36
N VAL A 218 -12.91 7.51 -8.75
CA VAL A 218 -11.81 7.30 -9.70
C VAL A 218 -12.09 8.02 -11.01
N SER A 219 -13.31 7.87 -11.55
CA SER A 219 -13.71 8.55 -12.79
C SER A 219 -13.68 10.07 -12.64
N THR A 220 -14.18 10.61 -11.54
CA THR A 220 -14.14 12.05 -11.24
C THR A 220 -12.72 12.57 -11.22
N ILE A 221 -11.80 11.89 -10.51
CA ILE A 221 -10.38 12.26 -10.46
C ILE A 221 -9.77 12.23 -11.87
N LEU A 222 -9.98 11.16 -12.64
CA LEU A 222 -9.44 11.04 -13.99
C LEU A 222 -9.97 12.12 -14.95
N ASN A 223 -11.21 12.56 -14.76
CA ASN A 223 -11.82 13.64 -15.55
C ASN A 223 -11.20 15.01 -15.23
N GLU A 224 -10.81 15.26 -14.00
CA GLU A 224 -10.20 16.52 -13.58
C GLU A 224 -8.67 16.52 -13.61
N LEU A 225 -8.03 15.36 -13.88
CA LEU A 225 -6.61 15.13 -13.70
C LEU A 225 -5.71 16.11 -14.46
N LYS A 226 -6.15 16.53 -15.65
CA LYS A 226 -5.40 17.53 -16.44
C LYS A 226 -5.37 18.88 -15.76
N LYS A 227 -6.42 19.29 -15.06
CA LYS A 227 -6.46 20.53 -14.26
C LYS A 227 -5.59 20.40 -13.00
N GLU A 228 -5.58 19.22 -12.40
CA GLU A 228 -4.78 18.91 -11.20
C GLU A 228 -3.29 18.80 -11.48
N SER A 229 -2.86 18.64 -12.74
CA SER A 229 -1.44 18.47 -13.10
C SER A 229 -0.52 19.58 -12.62
N LYS A 230 -1.04 20.80 -12.49
CA LYS A 230 -0.31 21.94 -11.91
C LYS A 230 0.14 21.74 -10.46
N HIS A 231 -0.50 20.83 -9.73
CA HIS A 231 -0.19 20.50 -8.34
C HIS A 231 0.77 19.30 -8.18
N PHE A 232 1.08 18.55 -9.24
CA PHE A 232 1.86 17.32 -9.14
C PHE A 232 3.23 17.53 -8.50
N LEU A 233 3.93 18.60 -8.84
CA LEU A 233 5.21 18.92 -8.22
C LEU A 233 5.10 19.18 -6.71
N LYS A 234 4.03 19.89 -6.28
CA LYS A 234 3.74 20.14 -4.87
C LYS A 234 3.42 18.83 -4.15
N PHE A 235 2.50 18.04 -4.69
CA PHE A 235 2.11 16.75 -4.12
C PHE A 235 3.31 15.80 -3.98
N GLY A 236 4.15 15.71 -5.01
CA GLY A 236 5.35 14.87 -4.98
C GLY A 236 6.37 15.32 -3.93
N LYS A 237 6.62 16.62 -3.81
CA LYS A 237 7.49 17.17 -2.75
C LYS A 237 6.94 16.86 -1.35
N ASN A 238 5.66 17.02 -1.16
CA ASN A 238 4.99 16.73 0.11
C ASN A 238 5.05 15.22 0.43
N SER A 239 4.81 14.37 -0.57
CA SER A 239 4.93 12.91 -0.44
C SER A 239 6.31 12.51 0.10
N ARG A 240 7.37 12.99 -0.53
CA ARG A 240 8.74 12.71 -0.11
C ARG A 240 9.04 13.26 1.28
N LYS A 241 8.69 14.52 1.54
CA LYS A 241 8.86 15.15 2.86
C LYS A 241 8.15 14.37 3.97
N TYR A 242 6.94 13.88 3.71
CA TYR A 242 6.23 13.05 4.68
C TYR A 242 7.01 11.76 5.01
N ILE A 243 7.49 11.04 4.00
CA ILE A 243 8.30 9.83 4.20
C ILE A 243 9.59 10.14 4.97
N GLU A 244 10.34 11.16 4.55
CA GLU A 244 11.62 11.55 5.17
C GLU A 244 11.46 11.91 6.64
N ASN A 245 10.35 12.54 7.02
CA ASN A 245 10.10 12.98 8.38
C ASN A 245 9.44 11.92 9.29
N ASN A 246 8.80 10.88 8.72
CA ASN A 246 7.95 9.99 9.52
C ASN A 246 8.26 8.52 9.37
N LEU A 247 8.68 8.05 8.20
CA LEU A 247 8.65 6.64 7.84
C LEU A 247 9.99 6.10 7.29
N THR A 248 11.10 6.80 7.49
CA THR A 248 12.42 6.21 7.17
C THR A 248 12.77 5.10 8.15
N TRP A 249 13.57 4.12 7.72
CA TRP A 249 14.06 3.06 8.62
C TRP A 249 14.78 3.62 9.85
N ASN A 250 15.54 4.72 9.72
CA ASN A 250 16.21 5.35 10.86
C ASN A 250 15.21 5.83 11.92
N ILE A 251 14.12 6.47 11.48
CA ILE A 251 13.06 6.94 12.40
C ILE A 251 12.34 5.77 13.03
N ILE A 252 11.92 4.79 12.23
CA ILE A 252 11.18 3.62 12.72
C ILE A 252 12.05 2.79 13.66
N ALA A 253 13.31 2.52 13.31
CA ALA A 253 14.23 1.78 14.16
C ALA A 253 14.47 2.49 15.50
N SER A 254 14.66 3.81 15.50
CA SER A 254 14.83 4.58 16.72
C SER A 254 13.61 4.50 17.64
N LYS A 255 12.40 4.64 17.07
CA LYS A 255 11.13 4.48 17.80
C LYS A 255 10.98 3.06 18.35
N SER A 256 11.31 2.04 17.53
CA SER A 256 11.22 0.63 17.92
C SER A 256 12.16 0.31 19.07
N VAL A 257 13.43 0.74 18.99
CA VAL A 257 14.42 0.53 20.06
C VAL A 257 13.97 1.19 21.35
N LYS A 258 13.43 2.42 21.30
CA LYS A 258 12.89 3.08 22.50
C LYS A 258 11.77 2.26 23.12
N LYS A 259 10.79 1.81 22.32
CA LYS A 259 9.66 1.01 22.80
C LYS A 259 10.09 -0.33 23.37
N TYR A 260 11.04 -1.02 22.73
CA TYR A 260 11.56 -2.29 23.22
C TYR A 260 12.30 -2.14 24.57
N LYS A 261 13.07 -1.05 24.74
CA LYS A 261 13.73 -0.75 26.03
C LYS A 261 12.71 -0.51 27.15
N GLU A 262 11.60 0.17 26.87
CA GLU A 262 10.50 0.34 27.83
C GLU A 262 9.94 -1.02 28.26
N LEU A 263 9.57 -1.87 27.30
CA LEU A 263 9.03 -3.20 27.55
C LEU A 263 9.97 -4.13 28.37
N ILE A 264 11.28 -3.98 28.21
CA ILE A 264 12.28 -4.75 28.99
C ILE A 264 12.38 -4.23 30.40
N LYS A 265 12.31 -2.91 30.65
CA LYS A 265 12.33 -2.33 31.99
C LYS A 265 11.14 -2.78 32.83
N ASP A 266 9.95 -2.82 32.21
CA ASP A 266 8.72 -3.28 32.87
C ASP A 266 8.69 -4.80 33.12
N ALA A 267 9.70 -5.53 32.64
CA ALA A 267 9.84 -6.97 32.83
C ALA A 267 10.81 -7.35 33.99
N ARG A 268 11.51 -6.37 34.55
CA ARG A 268 12.36 -6.53 35.74
C ARG A 268 11.63 -6.12 36.99
#